data_790fbb13c2aac7d36a64d9573425be84
#
_entry.id   790fbb13c2aac7d36a64d9573425be84
#
_cell.length_a   1.000
_cell.length_b   1.000
_cell.length_c   1.000
_cell.angle_alpha   90.00
_cell.angle_beta   90.00
_cell.angle_gamma   90.00
#
_symmetry.space_group_name_H-M   'P 1'
#
loop_
_entity.id
_entity.type
_entity.pdbx_description
1 polymer ?
#
loop_
_entity_poly.entity_id
_entity_poly.type
_entity_poly.pdbx_seq_one_letter_code
_entity_poly.pdbx_strand_id
1 'polypeptide(L)'
;MAVMAMFPLGSVLLPGGILPLHVFEPRYRDMIRDCLRADGEPEFGQALISHGWETGGGDDRLMVGTVAQMLQVEAIDENRYALVAVGTRRIKINAWLPDDPYPMADVDDWPDVDVDAPGLAVDVAASHARVRAARALAAEVSALLDDSDETDLAAGIGGEPIDTGDDEISDDPLLATYHLATLAPIGPADRYRLLAAPGPVERLDMLDEILDDVEAMLKFRLS
;
A
#
# COMPACT_ATOMS: atom_id res chain seq x y z
N MET A 1 7.12 12.73 -17.73
CA MET A 1 5.99 13.56 -17.27
C MET A 1 4.72 13.05 -17.93
N ALA A 2 3.81 12.54 -17.15
CA ALA A 2 2.50 12.07 -17.60
C ALA A 2 1.43 12.57 -16.62
N VAL A 3 0.28 12.98 -17.15
CA VAL A 3 -0.88 13.32 -16.31
C VAL A 3 -1.68 12.04 -16.09
N MET A 4 -1.93 11.71 -14.81
CA MET A 4 -2.58 10.47 -14.42
C MET A 4 -3.76 10.74 -13.50
N ALA A 5 -4.83 9.96 -13.65
CA ALA A 5 -5.93 9.90 -12.68
C ALA A 5 -5.42 9.32 -11.36
N MET A 6 -5.83 9.90 -10.24
CA MET A 6 -5.32 9.53 -8.92
C MET A 6 -6.45 9.14 -7.97
N PHE A 7 -6.19 8.13 -7.16
CA PHE A 7 -7.08 7.68 -6.08
C PHE A 7 -6.35 7.81 -4.73
N PRO A 8 -6.48 8.93 -4.03
CA PRO A 8 -5.95 9.07 -2.67
C PRO A 8 -6.72 8.18 -1.69
N LEU A 9 -5.99 7.45 -0.84
CA LEU A 9 -6.54 6.52 0.17
C LEU A 9 -5.78 6.65 1.50
N GLY A 10 -6.38 6.20 2.58
CA GLY A 10 -5.74 6.10 3.90
C GLY A 10 -4.77 4.93 4.04
N SER A 11 -4.68 4.06 3.04
CA SER A 11 -3.76 2.94 2.97
C SER A 11 -2.69 3.13 1.89
N VAL A 12 -1.62 2.34 1.94
CA VAL A 12 -0.52 2.37 0.96
C VAL A 12 -0.59 1.10 0.11
N LEU A 13 -0.69 1.27 -1.20
CA LEU A 13 -0.50 0.20 -2.17
C LEU A 13 0.99 0.07 -2.49
N LEU A 14 1.54 -1.11 -2.32
CA LEU A 14 2.91 -1.45 -2.72
C LEU A 14 2.90 -2.20 -4.06
N PRO A 15 3.97 -2.14 -4.87
CA PRO A 15 4.13 -3.01 -6.04
C PRO A 15 3.92 -4.49 -5.68
N GLY A 16 3.12 -5.21 -6.49
CA GLY A 16 2.68 -6.57 -6.20
C GLY A 16 1.48 -6.70 -5.26
N GLY A 17 1.14 -5.65 -4.52
CA GLY A 17 0.00 -5.64 -3.61
C GLY A 17 -1.34 -5.64 -4.35
N ILE A 18 -2.35 -6.30 -3.75
CA ILE A 18 -3.72 -6.34 -4.28
C ILE A 18 -4.57 -5.28 -3.57
N LEU A 19 -5.30 -4.51 -4.35
CA LEU A 19 -6.17 -3.44 -3.88
C LEU A 19 -7.62 -3.73 -4.27
N PRO A 20 -8.44 -4.30 -3.37
CA PRO A 20 -9.88 -4.37 -3.56
C PRO A 20 -10.53 -3.04 -3.20
N LEU A 21 -11.41 -2.51 -4.04
CA LEU A 21 -12.12 -1.26 -3.80
C LEU A 21 -13.60 -1.38 -4.06
N HIS A 22 -14.40 -0.72 -3.24
CA HIS A 22 -15.79 -0.43 -3.50
C HIS A 22 -15.95 1.06 -3.82
N VAL A 23 -16.23 1.37 -5.08
CA VAL A 23 -16.31 2.73 -5.59
C VAL A 23 -17.76 3.17 -5.66
N PHE A 24 -18.14 4.16 -4.84
CA PHE A 24 -19.50 4.70 -4.76
C PHE A 24 -19.56 6.23 -4.98
N GLU A 25 -18.47 6.96 -4.75
CA GLU A 25 -18.44 8.40 -4.98
C GLU A 25 -18.54 8.72 -6.48
N PRO A 26 -19.39 9.71 -6.89
CA PRO A 26 -19.57 10.07 -8.29
C PRO A 26 -18.24 10.34 -9.03
N ARG A 27 -17.35 11.14 -8.42
CA ARG A 27 -16.06 11.51 -9.03
C ARG A 27 -15.19 10.28 -9.35
N TYR A 28 -15.10 9.31 -8.45
CA TYR A 28 -14.31 8.11 -8.69
C TYR A 28 -15.00 7.13 -9.65
N ARG A 29 -16.33 7.13 -9.73
CA ARG A 29 -17.04 6.37 -10.78
C ARG A 29 -16.75 6.93 -12.17
N ASP A 30 -16.68 8.25 -12.29
CA ASP A 30 -16.30 8.90 -13.56
C ASP A 30 -14.84 8.57 -13.90
N MET A 31 -13.91 8.64 -12.93
CA MET A 31 -12.53 8.21 -13.08
C MET A 31 -12.41 6.77 -13.62
N ILE A 32 -13.09 5.81 -13.01
CA ILE A 32 -13.05 4.40 -13.46
C ILE A 32 -13.54 4.28 -14.90
N ARG A 33 -14.65 4.95 -15.26
CA ARG A 33 -15.17 4.93 -16.63
C ARG A 33 -14.19 5.51 -17.64
N ASP A 34 -13.50 6.58 -17.27
CA ASP A 34 -12.53 7.23 -18.14
C ASP A 34 -11.28 6.38 -18.30
N CYS A 35 -10.78 5.78 -17.22
CA CYS A 35 -9.66 4.83 -17.28
C CYS A 35 -9.99 3.59 -18.15
N LEU A 36 -11.23 3.07 -18.08
CA LEU A 36 -11.65 1.93 -18.90
C LEU A 36 -11.83 2.28 -20.38
N ARG A 37 -11.98 3.57 -20.73
CA ARG A 37 -12.12 4.06 -22.13
C ARG A 37 -10.78 4.48 -22.72
N ALA A 38 -9.78 4.74 -21.89
CA ALA A 38 -8.46 5.14 -22.36
C ALA A 38 -7.82 4.03 -23.23
N ASP A 39 -7.00 4.44 -24.17
CA ASP A 39 -6.17 3.49 -24.93
C ASP A 39 -5.10 2.91 -24.00
N GLY A 40 -4.96 1.59 -24.01
CA GLY A 40 -4.00 0.86 -23.17
C GLY A 40 -4.63 0.08 -22.03
N GLU A 41 -3.81 -0.27 -21.05
CA GLU A 41 -4.27 -0.97 -19.86
C GLU A 41 -4.93 0.01 -18.89
N PRO A 42 -6.11 -0.35 -18.31
CA PRO A 42 -6.80 0.54 -17.40
C PRO A 42 -6.04 0.66 -16.07
N GLU A 43 -5.50 1.85 -15.80
CA GLU A 43 -4.69 2.12 -14.60
C GLU A 43 -5.00 3.49 -13.99
N PHE A 44 -4.69 3.63 -12.70
CA PHE A 44 -4.70 4.90 -11.97
C PHE A 44 -3.56 4.92 -10.95
N GLY A 45 -3.16 6.10 -10.49
CA GLY A 45 -2.19 6.23 -9.40
C GLY A 45 -2.89 6.20 -8.03
N GLN A 46 -2.35 5.41 -7.09
CA GLN A 46 -2.75 5.45 -5.69
C GLN A 46 -1.72 6.21 -4.88
N ALA A 47 -2.17 7.09 -3.98
CA ALA A 47 -1.30 7.83 -3.06
C ALA A 47 -1.90 7.86 -1.65
N LEU A 48 -1.03 7.93 -0.62
CA LEU A 48 -1.46 8.01 0.77
C LEU A 48 -1.95 9.43 1.11
N ILE A 49 -3.10 9.51 1.75
CA ILE A 49 -3.59 10.72 2.42
C ILE A 49 -2.84 10.88 3.74
N SER A 50 -2.13 12.00 3.92
CA SER A 50 -1.41 12.30 5.16
C SER A 50 -2.31 12.94 6.22
N HIS A 51 -3.27 13.78 5.79
CA HIS A 51 -4.26 14.42 6.66
C HIS A 51 -5.58 14.59 5.89
N GLY A 52 -6.69 14.42 6.58
CA GLY A 52 -8.02 14.55 5.99
C GLY A 52 -8.76 13.21 5.91
N TRP A 53 -9.77 13.18 5.06
CA TRP A 53 -10.66 12.02 4.91
C TRP A 53 -10.67 11.56 3.46
N GLU A 54 -10.84 10.28 3.23
CA GLU A 54 -10.96 9.69 1.88
C GLU A 54 -12.18 10.23 1.11
N THR A 55 -13.22 10.61 1.85
CA THR A 55 -14.46 11.11 1.27
C THR A 55 -14.57 12.63 1.36
N GLY A 56 -14.99 13.28 0.28
CA GLY A 56 -15.32 14.72 0.27
C GLY A 56 -14.23 15.65 -0.27
N GLY A 57 -12.99 15.22 -0.42
CA GLY A 57 -11.87 16.04 -0.93
C GLY A 57 -11.30 17.00 0.12
N GLY A 58 -10.25 17.76 -0.27
CA GLY A 58 -9.55 18.69 0.62
C GLY A 58 -8.53 18.01 1.53
N ASP A 59 -8.09 16.82 1.16
CA ASP A 59 -7.08 16.01 1.80
C ASP A 59 -5.65 16.45 1.43
N ASP A 60 -4.73 16.35 2.37
CA ASP A 60 -3.29 16.49 2.12
C ASP A 60 -2.74 15.14 1.64
N ARG A 61 -2.07 15.16 0.50
CA ARG A 61 -1.63 13.94 -0.22
C ARG A 61 -0.12 13.87 -0.28
N LEU A 62 0.43 12.69 -0.08
CA LEU A 62 1.88 12.48 -0.18
C LEU A 62 2.34 12.40 -1.65
N MET A 63 3.66 12.57 -1.86
CA MET A 63 4.25 12.80 -3.18
C MET A 63 4.87 11.55 -3.81
N VAL A 64 4.70 10.38 -3.19
CA VAL A 64 5.06 9.08 -3.74
C VAL A 64 3.81 8.20 -3.74
N GLY A 65 3.63 7.46 -4.80
CA GLY A 65 2.50 6.56 -4.95
C GLY A 65 2.85 5.33 -5.78
N THR A 66 1.83 4.53 -6.04
CA THR A 66 1.93 3.32 -6.85
C THR A 66 0.87 3.34 -7.93
N VAL A 67 1.22 2.94 -9.15
CA VAL A 67 0.24 2.70 -10.19
C VAL A 67 -0.51 1.43 -9.90
N ALA A 68 -1.82 1.52 -9.90
CA ALA A 68 -2.76 0.42 -9.72
C ALA A 68 -3.36 0.06 -11.08
N GLN A 69 -3.05 -1.14 -11.58
CA GLN A 69 -3.67 -1.71 -12.77
C GLN A 69 -4.95 -2.43 -12.40
N MET A 70 -6.06 -2.06 -13.02
CA MET A 70 -7.35 -2.71 -12.79
C MET A 70 -7.38 -4.08 -13.45
N LEU A 71 -7.55 -5.14 -12.64
CA LEU A 71 -7.64 -6.52 -13.10
C LEU A 71 -9.09 -6.94 -13.36
N GLN A 72 -10.00 -6.47 -12.51
CA GLN A 72 -11.41 -6.79 -12.57
C GLN A 72 -12.24 -5.58 -12.14
N VAL A 73 -13.27 -5.28 -12.90
CA VAL A 73 -14.23 -4.21 -12.59
C VAL A 73 -15.65 -4.75 -12.80
N GLU A 74 -16.47 -4.75 -11.76
CA GLU A 74 -17.85 -5.18 -11.78
C GLU A 74 -18.78 -4.03 -11.36
N ALA A 75 -19.79 -3.77 -12.15
CA ALA A 75 -20.88 -2.88 -11.75
C ALA A 75 -21.80 -3.65 -10.80
N ILE A 76 -21.85 -3.25 -9.52
CA ILE A 76 -22.77 -3.83 -8.54
C ILE A 76 -24.21 -3.33 -8.84
N ASP A 77 -24.32 -2.04 -9.13
CA ASP A 77 -25.55 -1.36 -9.55
C ASP A 77 -25.20 -0.10 -10.37
N GLU A 78 -26.21 0.74 -10.66
CA GLU A 78 -26.02 1.97 -11.44
C GLU A 78 -25.04 2.97 -10.80
N ASN A 79 -24.80 2.85 -9.49
CA ASN A 79 -24.05 3.81 -8.68
C ASN A 79 -22.81 3.26 -7.99
N ARG A 80 -22.52 1.95 -8.11
CA ARG A 80 -21.41 1.32 -7.38
C ARG A 80 -20.66 0.34 -8.26
N TYR A 81 -19.32 0.39 -8.12
CA TYR A 81 -18.40 -0.59 -8.68
C TYR A 81 -17.69 -1.34 -7.59
N ALA A 82 -17.48 -2.64 -7.79
CA ALA A 82 -16.41 -3.40 -7.13
C ALA A 82 -15.27 -3.54 -8.12
N LEU A 83 -14.04 -3.29 -7.68
CA LEU A 83 -12.88 -3.51 -8.51
C LEU A 83 -11.75 -4.16 -7.71
N VAL A 84 -10.91 -4.90 -8.43
CA VAL A 84 -9.65 -5.42 -7.93
C VAL A 84 -8.54 -4.86 -8.81
N ALA A 85 -7.57 -4.23 -8.19
CA ALA A 85 -6.38 -3.73 -8.86
C ALA A 85 -5.11 -4.32 -8.25
N VAL A 86 -4.01 -4.29 -8.99
CA VAL A 86 -2.68 -4.70 -8.52
C VAL A 86 -1.72 -3.54 -8.64
N GLY A 87 -0.90 -3.31 -7.62
CA GLY A 87 0.21 -2.37 -7.68
C GLY A 87 1.28 -2.84 -8.67
N THR A 88 1.65 -1.99 -9.61
CA THR A 88 2.61 -2.37 -10.65
C THR A 88 3.96 -1.67 -10.52
N ARG A 89 3.99 -0.34 -10.45
CA ARG A 89 5.22 0.45 -10.42
C ARG A 89 5.05 1.67 -9.53
N ARG A 90 6.16 2.13 -8.96
CA ARG A 90 6.19 3.36 -8.18
C ARG A 90 6.16 4.58 -9.07
N ILE A 91 5.54 5.63 -8.57
CA ILE A 91 5.53 6.96 -9.19
C ILE A 91 5.93 8.03 -8.19
N LYS A 92 6.62 9.03 -8.70
CA LYS A 92 6.84 10.30 -8.02
C LYS A 92 5.84 11.32 -8.55
N ILE A 93 5.13 11.96 -7.66
CA ILE A 93 4.18 13.03 -7.98
C ILE A 93 4.95 14.35 -8.00
N ASN A 94 4.97 15.00 -9.14
CA ASN A 94 5.61 16.30 -9.32
C ASN A 94 4.70 17.44 -8.87
N ALA A 95 3.40 17.32 -9.19
CA ALA A 95 2.38 18.28 -8.81
C ALA A 95 1.00 17.64 -8.80
N TRP A 96 0.20 17.97 -7.80
CA TRP A 96 -1.24 17.74 -7.82
C TRP A 96 -1.92 18.80 -8.68
N LEU A 97 -2.83 18.37 -9.53
CA LEU A 97 -3.65 19.24 -10.38
C LEU A 97 -5.02 19.48 -9.69
N PRO A 98 -5.78 20.50 -10.15
CA PRO A 98 -7.13 20.69 -9.64
C PRO A 98 -8.00 19.45 -9.82
N ASP A 99 -8.79 19.11 -8.80
CA ASP A 99 -9.74 18.00 -8.85
C ASP A 99 -10.95 18.40 -9.72
N ASP A 100 -10.98 17.96 -10.99
CA ASP A 100 -12.08 18.22 -11.93
C ASP A 100 -12.22 17.10 -12.97
N PRO A 101 -13.18 16.16 -12.83
CA PRO A 101 -14.07 15.94 -11.68
C PRO A 101 -13.42 15.10 -10.55
N TYR A 102 -12.25 14.52 -10.76
CA TYR A 102 -11.52 13.67 -9.82
C TYR A 102 -10.05 14.11 -9.70
N PRO A 103 -9.32 13.63 -8.69
CA PRO A 103 -7.92 13.98 -8.52
C PRO A 103 -7.07 13.57 -9.71
N MET A 104 -6.19 14.47 -10.13
CA MET A 104 -5.21 14.27 -11.19
C MET A 104 -3.85 14.73 -10.70
N ALA A 105 -2.78 14.11 -11.20
CA ALA A 105 -1.42 14.56 -10.89
C ALA A 105 -0.49 14.46 -12.10
N ASP A 106 0.51 15.34 -12.14
CA ASP A 106 1.67 15.18 -13.00
C ASP A 106 2.66 14.24 -12.31
N VAL A 107 2.99 13.13 -12.97
CA VAL A 107 3.79 12.06 -12.39
C VAL A 107 4.93 11.64 -13.30
N ASP A 108 5.98 11.11 -12.70
CA ASP A 108 7.04 10.36 -13.39
C ASP A 108 7.16 8.96 -12.77
N ASP A 109 7.48 7.96 -13.59
CA ASP A 109 7.87 6.66 -13.09
C ASP A 109 9.11 6.80 -12.19
N TRP A 110 9.10 6.10 -11.07
CA TRP A 110 10.19 6.15 -10.10
C TRP A 110 10.71 4.75 -9.78
N PRO A 111 11.52 4.17 -10.69
CA PRO A 111 12.07 2.83 -10.49
C PRO A 111 13.03 2.77 -9.29
N ASP A 112 13.16 1.58 -8.73
CA ASP A 112 14.16 1.31 -7.70
C ASP A 112 15.58 1.44 -8.26
N VAL A 113 16.51 1.89 -7.41
CA VAL A 113 17.94 1.85 -7.70
C VAL A 113 18.55 0.55 -7.14
N ASP A 114 19.71 0.16 -7.63
CA ASP A 114 20.49 -0.99 -7.12
C ASP A 114 19.69 -2.31 -7.01
N VAL A 115 18.80 -2.56 -7.98
CA VAL A 115 17.92 -3.74 -7.99
C VAL A 115 18.67 -5.07 -8.04
N ASP A 116 19.91 -5.08 -8.57
CA ASP A 116 20.79 -6.23 -8.68
C ASP A 116 21.88 -6.23 -7.58
N ALA A 117 21.62 -5.61 -6.42
CA ALA A 117 22.61 -5.53 -5.34
C ALA A 117 23.08 -6.93 -4.91
N PRO A 118 24.41 -7.14 -4.78
CA PRO A 118 24.93 -8.44 -4.36
C PRO A 118 24.44 -8.82 -2.97
N GLY A 119 23.92 -10.02 -2.81
CA GLY A 119 23.42 -10.52 -1.53
C GLY A 119 21.95 -10.24 -1.24
N LEU A 120 21.25 -9.45 -2.08
CA LEU A 120 19.87 -9.05 -1.85
C LEU A 120 18.93 -10.24 -1.51
N ALA A 121 19.06 -11.37 -2.20
CA ALA A 121 18.23 -12.55 -1.91
C ALA A 121 18.51 -13.15 -0.52
N VAL A 122 19.73 -13.01 0.00
CA VAL A 122 20.08 -13.46 1.37
C VAL A 122 19.49 -12.51 2.40
N ASP A 123 19.55 -11.21 2.14
CA ASP A 123 19.00 -10.18 3.02
C ASP A 123 17.47 -10.28 3.06
N VAL A 124 16.81 -10.50 1.91
CA VAL A 124 15.37 -10.80 1.82
C VAL A 124 15.00 -12.00 2.70
N ALA A 125 15.76 -13.09 2.64
CA ALA A 125 15.48 -14.28 3.46
C ALA A 125 15.63 -14.01 4.96
N ALA A 126 16.61 -13.20 5.35
CA ALA A 126 16.80 -12.79 6.74
C ALA A 126 15.64 -11.91 7.24
N SER A 127 15.31 -10.87 6.50
CA SER A 127 14.18 -9.99 6.84
C SER A 127 12.84 -10.73 6.82
N HIS A 128 12.64 -11.72 5.93
CA HIS A 128 11.44 -12.58 5.94
C HIS A 128 11.29 -13.33 7.26
N ALA A 129 12.37 -13.92 7.77
CA ALA A 129 12.33 -14.59 9.08
C ALA A 129 11.95 -13.63 10.21
N ARG A 130 12.44 -12.38 10.16
CA ARG A 130 12.09 -11.34 11.14
C ARG A 130 10.63 -10.90 11.03
N VAL A 131 10.11 -10.66 9.82
CA VAL A 131 8.70 -10.31 9.61
C VAL A 131 7.78 -11.41 10.17
N ARG A 132 8.09 -12.68 9.89
CA ARG A 132 7.31 -13.80 10.45
C ARG A 132 7.33 -13.83 11.98
N ALA A 133 8.47 -13.58 12.60
CA ALA A 133 8.58 -13.51 14.05
C ALA A 133 7.77 -12.35 14.64
N ALA A 134 7.83 -11.17 14.02
CA ALA A 134 7.06 -10.01 14.45
C ALA A 134 5.54 -10.22 14.28
N ARG A 135 5.09 -10.85 13.19
CA ARG A 135 3.69 -11.24 12.98
C ARG A 135 3.19 -12.22 14.06
N ALA A 136 3.99 -13.24 14.36
CA ALA A 136 3.64 -14.20 15.41
C ALA A 136 3.48 -13.50 16.78
N LEU A 137 4.40 -12.57 17.09
CA LEU A 137 4.33 -11.79 18.33
C LEU A 137 3.12 -10.86 18.35
N ALA A 138 2.78 -10.22 17.22
CA ALA A 138 1.60 -9.38 17.09
C ALA A 138 0.30 -10.17 17.27
N ALA A 139 0.23 -11.39 16.72
CA ALA A 139 -0.91 -12.29 16.89
C ALA A 139 -1.07 -12.73 18.36
N GLU A 140 0.03 -12.99 19.08
CA GLU A 140 -0.01 -13.33 20.51
C GLU A 140 -0.56 -12.16 21.33
N VAL A 141 -0.11 -10.93 21.06
CA VAL A 141 -0.64 -9.73 21.72
C VAL A 141 -2.13 -9.55 21.44
N SER A 142 -2.55 -9.70 20.16
CA SER A 142 -3.96 -9.58 19.76
C SER A 142 -4.84 -10.60 20.49
N ALA A 143 -4.42 -11.85 20.56
CA ALA A 143 -5.16 -12.92 21.24
C ALA A 143 -5.36 -12.63 22.75
N LEU A 144 -4.40 -11.97 23.40
CA LEU A 144 -4.52 -11.56 24.79
C LEU A 144 -5.47 -10.35 25.00
N LEU A 145 -5.56 -9.48 23.99
CA LEU A 145 -6.45 -8.31 24.03
C LEU A 145 -7.90 -8.67 23.71
N ASP A 146 -8.14 -9.65 22.81
CA ASP A 146 -9.49 -10.15 22.49
C ASP A 146 -10.17 -10.85 23.69
N ASP A 147 -9.38 -11.37 24.63
CA ASP A 147 -9.88 -11.96 25.89
C ASP A 147 -10.25 -10.87 26.94
N SER A 148 -9.85 -9.64 26.75
CA SER A 148 -10.19 -8.48 27.57
C SER A 148 -11.15 -7.58 26.81
N ASP A 149 -12.43 -7.62 27.09
CA ASP A 149 -13.60 -6.87 26.55
C ASP A 149 -13.36 -5.39 26.12
N GLU A 150 -12.32 -5.08 25.35
CA GLU A 150 -12.03 -3.76 24.76
C GLU A 150 -11.94 -3.88 23.23
N THR A 151 -13.11 -4.00 22.63
CA THR A 151 -13.35 -3.93 21.18
C THR A 151 -13.24 -2.47 20.72
N ASP A 152 -12.07 -1.92 20.43
CA ASP A 152 -12.01 -0.68 19.61
C ASP A 152 -10.60 -0.25 19.12
N LEU A 153 -9.79 -1.13 18.57
CA LEU A 153 -8.48 -0.72 17.98
C LEU A 153 -8.19 -1.27 16.56
N ALA A 154 -9.14 -1.95 15.95
CA ALA A 154 -8.98 -2.50 14.59
C ALA A 154 -9.86 -1.83 13.53
N ALA A 155 -10.43 -0.66 13.79
CA ALA A 155 -11.19 0.11 12.79
C ALA A 155 -10.30 1.16 12.12
N GLY A 156 -9.24 0.74 11.46
CA GLY A 156 -8.54 1.52 10.44
C GLY A 156 -9.35 1.44 9.15
N ILE A 157 -10.14 2.46 8.87
CA ILE A 157 -10.92 2.67 7.65
C ILE A 157 -9.94 2.79 6.47
N GLY A 158 -10.10 1.92 5.48
CA GLY A 158 -9.37 1.95 4.21
C GLY A 158 -8.99 0.52 3.82
N GLY A 159 -9.36 0.08 2.61
CA GLY A 159 -9.16 -1.28 2.14
C GLY A 159 -7.80 -1.84 2.57
N GLU A 160 -7.81 -2.70 3.56
CA GLU A 160 -6.58 -3.37 3.98
C GLU A 160 -6.09 -4.23 2.82
N PRO A 161 -4.79 -4.25 2.56
CA PRO A 161 -4.22 -5.25 1.65
C PRO A 161 -4.73 -6.61 2.11
N ILE A 162 -5.26 -7.41 1.19
CA ILE A 162 -5.72 -8.75 1.52
C ILE A 162 -4.51 -9.50 2.06
N ASP A 163 -4.51 -9.76 3.37
CA ASP A 163 -3.63 -10.77 3.95
C ASP A 163 -4.11 -12.11 3.38
N THR A 164 -3.41 -12.64 2.43
CA THR A 164 -3.73 -13.93 1.81
C THR A 164 -3.55 -15.10 2.78
N GLY A 165 -3.12 -14.82 4.02
CA GLY A 165 -2.85 -15.85 5.03
C GLY A 165 -1.61 -16.69 4.74
N ASP A 166 -1.01 -16.50 3.59
CA ASP A 166 0.18 -17.20 3.13
C ASP A 166 1.41 -16.31 3.35
N ASP A 167 2.39 -16.82 4.09
CA ASP A 167 3.67 -16.14 4.29
C ASP A 167 4.57 -16.21 3.03
N GLU A 168 3.99 -16.56 1.87
CA GLU A 168 4.73 -16.66 0.62
C GLU A 168 5.11 -15.27 0.08
N ILE A 169 6.38 -15.13 -0.23
CA ILE A 169 6.92 -13.94 -0.91
C ILE A 169 7.35 -14.32 -2.32
N SER A 170 7.53 -13.32 -3.19
CA SER A 170 7.99 -13.53 -4.56
C SER A 170 9.39 -14.14 -4.61
N ASP A 171 9.65 -14.96 -5.64
CA ASP A 171 10.99 -15.42 -5.97
C ASP A 171 11.88 -14.31 -6.55
N ASP A 172 11.28 -13.22 -7.07
CA ASP A 172 11.99 -12.01 -7.46
C ASP A 172 12.39 -11.22 -6.20
N PRO A 173 13.69 -11.06 -5.91
CA PRO A 173 14.14 -10.39 -4.70
C PRO A 173 13.65 -8.94 -4.56
N LEU A 174 13.54 -8.19 -5.65
CA LEU A 174 13.00 -6.83 -5.63
C LEU A 174 11.54 -6.84 -5.18
N LEU A 175 10.71 -7.65 -5.83
CA LEU A 175 9.29 -7.73 -5.50
C LEU A 175 9.08 -8.30 -4.10
N ALA A 176 9.94 -9.23 -3.66
CA ALA A 176 9.91 -9.78 -2.32
C ALA A 176 10.06 -8.71 -1.24
N THR A 177 10.89 -7.65 -1.45
CA THR A 177 11.03 -6.56 -0.47
C THR A 177 9.71 -5.79 -0.26
N TYR A 178 8.89 -5.65 -1.29
CA TYR A 178 7.55 -5.06 -1.18
C TYR A 178 6.56 -6.00 -0.50
N HIS A 179 6.63 -7.30 -0.79
CA HIS A 179 5.81 -8.29 -0.09
C HIS A 179 6.11 -8.30 1.40
N LEU A 180 7.38 -8.23 1.80
CA LEU A 180 7.78 -8.12 3.22
C LEU A 180 7.18 -6.89 3.89
N ALA A 181 7.21 -5.73 3.21
CA ALA A 181 6.59 -4.50 3.71
C ALA A 181 5.04 -4.60 3.81
N THR A 182 4.41 -5.41 2.96
CA THR A 182 2.96 -5.69 3.03
C THR A 182 2.63 -6.60 4.20
N LEU A 183 3.44 -7.65 4.42
CA LEU A 183 3.25 -8.64 5.47
C LEU A 183 3.61 -8.12 6.87
N ALA A 184 4.52 -7.13 6.97
CA ALA A 184 4.96 -6.61 8.25
C ALA A 184 3.80 -5.98 9.05
N PRO A 185 3.71 -6.21 10.38
CA PRO A 185 2.68 -5.65 11.25
C PRO A 185 2.96 -4.16 11.56
N ILE A 186 2.90 -3.32 10.54
CA ILE A 186 3.25 -1.89 10.56
C ILE A 186 2.11 -1.04 10.01
N GLY A 187 2.06 0.21 10.43
CA GLY A 187 1.02 1.15 9.99
C GLY A 187 1.28 1.78 8.61
N PRO A 188 0.29 2.54 8.08
CA PRO A 188 0.39 3.18 6.77
C PRO A 188 1.57 4.15 6.65
N ALA A 189 1.93 4.86 7.73
CA ALA A 189 3.06 5.80 7.73
C ALA A 189 4.40 5.09 7.48
N ASP A 190 4.63 3.94 8.13
CA ASP A 190 5.84 3.15 7.93
C ASP A 190 5.83 2.45 6.56
N ARG A 191 4.68 1.91 6.11
CA ARG A 191 4.55 1.40 4.74
C ARG A 191 4.89 2.46 3.69
N TYR A 192 4.46 3.71 3.91
CA TYR A 192 4.84 4.81 3.02
C TYR A 192 6.35 5.08 3.03
N ARG A 193 7.02 5.04 4.19
CA ARG A 193 8.49 5.19 4.27
C ARG A 193 9.18 4.10 3.45
N LEU A 194 8.70 2.85 3.54
CA LEU A 194 9.24 1.73 2.77
C LEU A 194 8.96 1.88 1.27
N LEU A 195 7.77 2.37 0.86
CA LEU A 195 7.48 2.70 -0.54
C LEU A 195 8.42 3.80 -1.05
N ALA A 196 8.73 4.79 -0.22
CA ALA A 196 9.57 5.94 -0.56
C ALA A 196 11.08 5.66 -0.43
N ALA A 197 11.50 4.45 -0.03
CA ALA A 197 12.91 4.08 0.00
C ALA A 197 13.51 4.07 -1.42
N PRO A 198 14.78 4.51 -1.61
CA PRO A 198 15.39 4.61 -2.93
C PRO A 198 15.44 3.28 -3.69
N GLY A 199 15.80 2.21 -2.98
CA GLY A 199 15.99 0.88 -3.55
C GLY A 199 15.69 -0.25 -2.56
N PRO A 200 15.89 -1.51 -2.99
CA PRO A 200 15.57 -2.68 -2.17
C PRO A 200 16.46 -2.81 -0.92
N VAL A 201 17.72 -2.41 -0.99
CA VAL A 201 18.65 -2.50 0.15
C VAL A 201 18.22 -1.54 1.27
N GLU A 202 18.04 -0.25 0.94
CA GLU A 202 17.59 0.74 1.91
C GLU A 202 16.19 0.43 2.44
N ARG A 203 15.35 -0.21 1.62
CA ARG A 203 14.02 -0.66 2.06
C ARG A 203 14.12 -1.76 3.12
N LEU A 204 15.02 -2.73 2.95
CA LEU A 204 15.23 -3.80 3.92
C LEU A 204 15.86 -3.26 5.20
N ASP A 205 16.88 -2.40 5.11
CA ASP A 205 17.50 -1.76 6.27
C ASP A 205 16.45 -0.98 7.09
N MET A 206 15.63 -0.19 6.40
CA MET A 206 14.54 0.57 7.05
C MET A 206 13.45 -0.34 7.63
N LEU A 207 13.11 -1.44 6.95
CA LEU A 207 12.16 -2.43 7.48
C LEU A 207 12.69 -3.05 8.76
N ASP A 208 13.96 -3.40 8.81
CA ASP A 208 14.59 -3.99 9.98
C ASP A 208 14.62 -3.03 11.18
N GLU A 209 14.90 -1.74 10.95
CA GLU A 209 14.78 -0.69 11.99
C GLU A 209 13.34 -0.56 12.52
N ILE A 210 12.35 -0.54 11.63
CA ILE A 210 10.93 -0.46 12.01
C ILE A 210 10.52 -1.70 12.82
N LEU A 211 10.99 -2.89 12.44
CA LEU A 211 10.67 -4.13 13.16
C LEU A 211 11.29 -4.15 14.56
N ASP A 212 12.47 -3.56 14.78
CA ASP A 212 13.04 -3.41 16.12
C ASP A 212 12.11 -2.61 17.05
N ASP A 213 11.57 -1.50 16.56
CA ASP A 213 10.62 -0.66 17.31
C ASP A 213 9.30 -1.40 17.58
N VAL A 214 8.76 -2.09 16.57
CA VAL A 214 7.53 -2.89 16.69
C VAL A 214 7.70 -4.02 17.70
N GLU A 215 8.78 -4.78 17.61
CA GLU A 215 9.08 -5.86 18.55
C GLU A 215 9.23 -5.34 19.99
N ALA A 216 9.92 -4.22 20.19
CA ALA A 216 10.05 -3.61 21.51
C ALA A 216 8.70 -3.22 22.09
N MET A 217 7.84 -2.60 21.28
CA MET A 217 6.48 -2.22 21.68
C MET A 217 5.61 -3.45 22.03
N LEU A 218 5.65 -4.49 21.19
CA LEU A 218 4.87 -5.71 21.40
C LEU A 218 5.32 -6.47 22.66
N LYS A 219 6.64 -6.60 22.89
CA LYS A 219 7.21 -7.22 24.10
C LYS A 219 6.82 -6.46 25.36
N PHE A 220 6.78 -5.12 25.29
CA PHE A 220 6.30 -4.30 26.43
C PHE A 220 4.82 -4.57 26.76
N ARG A 221 3.98 -4.83 25.76
CA ARG A 221 2.55 -5.14 25.97
C ARG A 221 2.32 -6.55 26.58
N LEU A 222 3.27 -7.45 26.42
CA LEU A 222 3.22 -8.80 26.99
C LEU A 222 3.77 -8.88 28.43
N SER A 223 4.42 -7.82 28.93
CA SER A 223 5.05 -7.76 30.27
C SER A 223 4.13 -7.16 31.34
#